data_909b3eda97a3a7128f7d96c6c137e9ef
#
_entry.id   909b3eda97a3a7128f7d96c6c137e9ef
#
_cell.length_a   1.000
_cell.length_b   1.000
_cell.length_c   1.000
_cell.angle_alpha   90.00
_cell.angle_beta   90.00
_cell.angle_gamma   90.00
#
_symmetry.space_group_name_H-M   'P 1'
#
loop_
_entity.id
_entity.type
_entity.pdbx_description
1 polymer ?
#
loop_
_entity_poly.entity_id
_entity_poly.type
_entity_poly.pdbx_seq_one_letter_code
_entity_poly.pdbx_strand_id
1 'polypeptide(L)'
;AEGTSNRILDLDSKSIHTAVGFLNQNQTFVYASLREQGAGYQTQLMIADWLDGNLANSRSFEMKYFKNKSPYFSAAFSPDGKHMVMSMEANVTMGVEDLYVSHVQENGDWSPPMTLGYDINTRAQELTPFIAHDNETLFFATNGRDGWGSFDIYYAKRLDDTWQKWSAPINLGSKINTSGAEMSFGFLDETAVAYYTSNTKSDGYGDIRSIRIDSDLKYVKDTLVRPQLPETPLNQKIVLVLNAENEKMVVGVFDIKTDSLSLRVENPFLWKALRFSDLELSINIDGFMNASQLLPLSEWSEQDTIKVFVEPLTVGNNIKLKEVLFYKGTDKMIEGSTRSLDLLVNVLKSNPSLKIELRGHTDNVGNPALNQILSEDRVAAVKKYLIQAGIVANRLRGKGLGGSEPLTKEPSEAYRSLNRRVEFLVIEN
;
A
#
# COMPACT_ATOMS: atom_id res chain seq x y z
N ALA A 1 19.82 -34.57 -14.56
CA ALA A 1 19.41 -35.48 -13.49
C ALA A 1 17.92 -35.27 -13.28
N GLU A 2 17.11 -36.22 -13.61
CA GLU A 2 15.68 -36.24 -13.28
C GLU A 2 15.56 -36.35 -11.76
N GLY A 3 15.18 -35.25 -11.10
CA GLY A 3 14.89 -35.25 -9.70
C GLY A 3 13.60 -36.00 -9.46
N THR A 4 13.64 -37.10 -8.72
CA THR A 4 12.43 -37.73 -8.21
C THR A 4 11.77 -36.81 -7.23
N SER A 5 10.55 -36.33 -7.52
CA SER A 5 9.74 -35.57 -6.56
C SER A 5 9.30 -36.55 -5.44
N ASN A 6 9.88 -36.38 -4.25
CA ASN A 6 9.40 -37.09 -3.09
C ASN A 6 8.15 -36.41 -2.54
N ARG A 7 7.08 -37.17 -2.34
CA ARG A 7 5.85 -36.67 -1.69
C ARG A 7 6.17 -36.36 -0.23
N ILE A 8 5.87 -35.15 0.23
CA ILE A 8 5.93 -34.76 1.65
C ILE A 8 4.74 -35.48 2.33
N LEU A 9 5.02 -36.48 3.15
CA LEU A 9 4.04 -37.52 3.57
C LEU A 9 3.02 -37.07 4.63
N ASP A 10 3.24 -35.94 5.33
CA ASP A 10 2.40 -35.52 6.47
C ASP A 10 1.42 -34.37 6.19
N LEU A 11 1.24 -33.98 4.95
CA LEU A 11 0.29 -32.90 4.61
C LEU A 11 -1.10 -33.47 4.36
N ASP A 12 -2.10 -32.87 5.03
CA ASP A 12 -3.52 -33.25 4.86
C ASP A 12 -3.97 -32.98 3.41
N SER A 13 -4.47 -34.03 2.77
CA SER A 13 -4.92 -34.00 1.37
C SER A 13 -6.18 -33.15 1.13
N LYS A 14 -6.85 -32.69 2.20
CA LYS A 14 -8.06 -31.87 2.13
C LYS A 14 -7.76 -30.35 2.23
N SER A 15 -6.51 -29.99 2.37
CA SER A 15 -6.06 -28.61 2.51
C SER A 15 -5.10 -28.25 1.38
N ILE A 16 -5.09 -26.96 1.00
CA ILE A 16 -4.05 -26.39 0.15
C ILE A 16 -2.91 -25.97 1.08
N HIS A 17 -1.70 -26.32 0.72
CA HIS A 17 -0.51 -25.98 1.49
C HIS A 17 0.41 -25.08 0.70
N THR A 18 0.84 -23.97 1.32
CA THR A 18 1.78 -23.01 0.73
C THR A 18 3.03 -22.94 1.60
N ALA A 19 4.19 -23.19 1.00
CA ALA A 19 5.47 -23.01 1.66
C ALA A 19 5.71 -21.54 2.02
N VAL A 20 6.18 -21.28 3.23
CA VAL A 20 6.65 -19.97 3.68
C VAL A 20 8.17 -19.93 3.65
N GLY A 21 8.82 -20.91 4.27
CA GLY A 21 10.27 -21.00 4.28
C GLY A 21 10.83 -21.74 5.49
N PHE A 22 12.13 -21.67 5.62
CA PHE A 22 12.85 -22.28 6.72
C PHE A 22 13.26 -21.25 7.77
N LEU A 23 13.22 -21.69 9.03
CA LEU A 23 13.82 -21.02 10.18
C LEU A 23 14.98 -21.87 10.73
N ASN A 24 15.80 -21.29 11.59
CA ASN A 24 16.85 -21.98 12.33
C ASN A 24 17.77 -22.85 11.44
N GLN A 25 18.40 -22.24 10.46
CA GLN A 25 19.37 -22.91 9.58
C GLN A 25 18.80 -24.16 8.88
N ASN A 26 17.59 -24.03 8.33
CA ASN A 26 16.87 -25.08 7.60
C ASN A 26 16.40 -26.29 8.43
N GLN A 27 16.33 -26.18 9.75
CA GLN A 27 15.84 -27.25 10.60
C GLN A 27 14.34 -27.18 10.86
N THR A 28 13.77 -26.00 10.73
CA THR A 28 12.35 -25.78 11.02
C THR A 28 11.68 -25.19 9.79
N PHE A 29 10.66 -25.88 9.28
CA PHE A 29 9.91 -25.47 8.11
C PHE A 29 8.59 -24.82 8.52
N VAL A 30 8.25 -23.67 7.93
CA VAL A 30 6.97 -22.99 8.13
C VAL A 30 6.17 -23.04 6.84
N TYR A 31 4.89 -23.38 6.97
CA TYR A 31 3.95 -23.42 5.86
C TYR A 31 2.57 -22.92 6.29
N ALA A 32 1.77 -22.47 5.33
CA ALA A 32 0.38 -22.18 5.55
C ALA A 32 -0.49 -23.37 5.09
N SER A 33 -1.48 -23.74 5.89
CA SER A 33 -2.52 -24.70 5.56
C SER A 33 -3.83 -23.96 5.37
N LEU A 34 -4.41 -24.06 4.19
CA LEU A 34 -5.65 -23.39 3.82
C LEU A 34 -6.77 -24.42 3.70
N ARG A 35 -7.84 -24.21 4.44
CA ARG A 35 -9.05 -25.07 4.40
C ARG A 35 -10.26 -24.26 4.03
N GLU A 36 -11.11 -24.85 3.21
CA GLU A 36 -12.45 -24.34 2.96
C GLU A 36 -13.32 -24.54 4.22
N GLN A 37 -13.95 -23.49 4.70
CA GLN A 37 -14.81 -23.51 5.88
C GLN A 37 -16.09 -22.70 5.63
N GLY A 38 -17.19 -23.41 5.40
CA GLY A 38 -18.47 -22.78 5.07
C GLY A 38 -18.42 -22.02 3.74
N ALA A 39 -18.72 -20.72 3.76
CA ALA A 39 -18.66 -19.87 2.56
C ALA A 39 -17.32 -19.13 2.41
N GLY A 40 -16.26 -19.52 3.11
CA GLY A 40 -14.97 -18.86 3.10
C GLY A 40 -13.80 -19.81 3.31
N TYR A 41 -12.64 -19.23 3.54
CA TYR A 41 -11.38 -19.95 3.78
C TYR A 41 -10.83 -19.65 5.16
N GLN A 42 -10.18 -20.62 5.76
CA GLN A 42 -9.39 -20.46 6.98
C GLN A 42 -7.93 -20.80 6.68
N THR A 43 -7.06 -19.84 6.84
CA THR A 43 -5.62 -20.05 6.77
C THR A 43 -5.06 -20.26 8.17
N GLN A 44 -4.31 -21.33 8.36
CA GLN A 44 -3.57 -21.62 9.58
C GLN A 44 -2.08 -21.70 9.26
N LEU A 45 -1.27 -20.95 10.00
CA LEU A 45 0.18 -21.08 9.92
C LEU A 45 0.62 -22.31 10.71
N MET A 46 1.50 -23.08 10.13
CA MET A 46 2.02 -24.33 10.67
C MET A 46 3.54 -24.31 10.70
N ILE A 47 4.10 -24.97 11.67
CA ILE A 47 5.54 -25.17 11.82
C ILE A 47 5.81 -26.66 11.98
N ALA A 48 6.85 -27.16 11.33
CA ALA A 48 7.26 -28.55 11.40
C ALA A 48 8.78 -28.68 11.43
N ASP A 49 9.26 -29.77 12.00
CA ASP A 49 10.68 -30.11 11.95
C ASP A 49 10.99 -30.67 10.56
N TRP A 50 12.12 -30.27 9.97
CA TRP A 50 12.60 -30.79 8.70
C TRP A 50 13.67 -31.87 8.97
N LEU A 51 13.31 -33.12 8.77
CA LEU A 51 14.16 -34.28 9.07
C LEU A 51 14.29 -35.15 7.81
N ASP A 52 15.52 -35.28 7.30
CA ASP A 52 15.85 -36.13 6.15
C ASP A 52 14.94 -35.94 4.92
N GLY A 53 14.60 -34.69 4.63
CA GLY A 53 13.75 -34.35 3.48
C GLY A 53 12.24 -34.49 3.74
N ASN A 54 11.81 -34.76 4.97
CA ASN A 54 10.40 -34.94 5.34
C ASN A 54 10.00 -33.94 6.44
N LEU A 55 8.71 -33.60 6.48
CA LEU A 55 8.11 -32.87 7.59
C LEU A 55 7.73 -33.82 8.71
N ALA A 56 8.09 -33.45 9.93
CA ALA A 56 7.71 -34.17 11.15
C ALA A 56 7.22 -33.20 12.22
N ASN A 57 6.47 -33.73 13.19
CA ASN A 57 6.02 -32.95 14.37
C ASN A 57 5.31 -31.64 14.02
N SER A 58 4.44 -31.66 13.02
CA SER A 58 3.68 -30.48 12.61
C SER A 58 2.79 -29.95 13.74
N ARG A 59 2.90 -28.64 14.01
CA ARG A 59 2.16 -27.94 15.06
C ARG A 59 1.76 -26.54 14.60
N SER A 60 0.81 -25.92 15.28
CA SER A 60 0.39 -24.55 14.98
C SER A 60 1.55 -23.58 15.18
N PHE A 61 1.71 -22.66 14.24
CA PHE A 61 2.60 -21.50 14.35
C PHE A 61 1.76 -20.32 14.83
N GLU A 62 1.95 -19.95 16.09
CA GLU A 62 1.11 -18.94 16.71
C GLU A 62 1.55 -17.53 16.34
N MET A 63 0.63 -16.74 15.78
CA MET A 63 0.78 -15.31 15.53
C MET A 63 -0.49 -14.59 15.94
N LYS A 64 -0.37 -13.70 16.92
CA LYS A 64 -1.52 -12.93 17.44
C LYS A 64 -2.17 -12.11 16.32
N TYR A 65 -3.50 -12.14 16.29
CA TYR A 65 -4.33 -11.42 15.30
C TYR A 65 -4.10 -11.78 13.83
N PHE A 66 -3.37 -12.85 13.55
CA PHE A 66 -3.28 -13.38 12.20
C PHE A 66 -4.66 -13.87 11.74
N LYS A 67 -5.13 -13.31 10.63
CA LYS A 67 -6.39 -13.72 10.00
C LYS A 67 -6.35 -13.38 8.51
N ASN A 68 -6.24 -14.40 7.68
CA ASN A 68 -6.40 -14.26 6.24
C ASN A 68 -7.81 -14.67 5.82
N LYS A 69 -8.46 -13.86 5.00
CA LYS A 69 -9.81 -14.12 4.46
C LYS A 69 -9.78 -14.57 3.01
N SER A 70 -8.65 -14.38 2.34
CA SER A 70 -8.46 -14.77 0.95
C SER A 70 -8.16 -16.26 0.82
N PRO A 71 -8.56 -16.90 -0.29
CA PRO A 71 -8.05 -18.21 -0.68
C PRO A 71 -6.56 -18.18 -1.06
N TYR A 72 -6.01 -17.02 -1.28
CA TYR A 72 -4.60 -16.83 -1.62
C TYR A 72 -3.82 -16.39 -0.40
N PHE A 73 -2.68 -17.03 -0.20
CA PHE A 73 -1.72 -16.68 0.83
C PHE A 73 -0.33 -17.00 0.33
N SER A 74 0.57 -16.06 0.49
CA SER A 74 2.00 -16.29 0.27
C SER A 74 2.81 -15.52 1.30
N ALA A 75 3.97 -16.04 1.66
CA ALA A 75 4.84 -15.37 2.62
C ALA A 75 6.30 -15.75 2.38
N ALA A 76 7.20 -14.92 2.89
CA ALA A 76 8.62 -15.18 2.92
C ALA A 76 9.25 -14.63 4.19
N PHE A 77 10.27 -15.32 4.70
CA PHE A 77 11.12 -14.80 5.77
C PHE A 77 12.18 -13.86 5.23
N SER A 78 12.54 -12.87 6.03
CA SER A 78 13.79 -12.16 5.83
C SER A 78 14.98 -13.10 6.04
N PRO A 79 16.11 -12.91 5.35
CA PRO A 79 17.31 -13.75 5.48
C PRO A 79 17.82 -13.88 6.92
N ASP A 80 17.65 -12.86 7.76
CA ASP A 80 18.01 -12.89 9.18
C ASP A 80 17.01 -13.66 10.07
N GLY A 81 15.91 -14.15 9.48
CA GLY A 81 14.86 -14.90 10.17
C GLY A 81 14.02 -14.08 11.17
N LYS A 82 14.18 -12.76 11.21
CA LYS A 82 13.51 -11.91 12.20
C LYS A 82 12.19 -11.33 11.74
N HIS A 83 11.93 -11.35 10.43
CA HIS A 83 10.73 -10.79 9.83
C HIS A 83 10.09 -11.80 8.90
N MET A 84 8.76 -11.76 8.81
CA MET A 84 7.97 -12.50 7.84
C MET A 84 7.09 -11.51 7.08
N VAL A 85 7.28 -11.40 5.78
CA VAL A 85 6.38 -10.63 4.92
C VAL A 85 5.35 -11.55 4.33
N MET A 86 4.08 -11.15 4.40
CA MET A 86 2.91 -11.96 4.04
C MET A 86 2.01 -11.19 3.08
N SER A 87 1.51 -11.88 2.06
CA SER A 87 0.39 -11.43 1.23
C SER A 87 -0.88 -12.07 1.75
N MET A 88 -1.85 -11.26 2.15
CA MET A 88 -3.12 -11.74 2.70
C MET A 88 -4.22 -10.68 2.62
N GLU A 89 -5.49 -11.12 2.66
CA GLU A 89 -6.63 -10.26 2.89
C GLU A 89 -6.95 -10.20 4.39
N ALA A 90 -6.67 -9.08 5.02
CA ALA A 90 -7.01 -8.83 6.42
C ALA A 90 -8.27 -7.94 6.56
N ASN A 91 -8.60 -7.52 7.77
CA ASN A 91 -9.73 -6.59 8.00
C ASN A 91 -9.47 -5.18 7.47
N VAL A 92 -8.25 -4.88 7.10
CA VAL A 92 -7.73 -3.53 6.80
C VAL A 92 -6.91 -3.48 5.52
N THR A 93 -7.12 -4.43 4.60
CA THR A 93 -6.53 -4.37 3.26
C THR A 93 -7.06 -3.17 2.48
N MET A 94 -6.20 -2.58 1.68
CA MET A 94 -6.56 -1.50 0.75
C MET A 94 -7.26 -2.04 -0.49
N GLY A 95 -6.75 -3.15 -1.00
CA GLY A 95 -7.24 -3.86 -2.17
C GLY A 95 -7.93 -5.17 -1.81
N VAL A 96 -7.39 -6.24 -2.31
CA VAL A 96 -7.81 -7.62 -2.01
C VAL A 96 -6.76 -8.29 -1.14
N GLU A 97 -5.60 -8.66 -1.68
CA GLU A 97 -4.43 -9.07 -0.89
C GLU A 97 -3.41 -7.92 -0.85
N ASP A 98 -3.04 -7.54 0.37
CA ASP A 98 -1.98 -6.57 0.65
C ASP A 98 -0.78 -7.27 1.29
N LEU A 99 0.38 -6.60 1.25
CA LEU A 99 1.56 -7.06 1.96
C LEU A 99 1.60 -6.53 3.39
N TYR A 100 1.87 -7.46 4.30
CA TYR A 100 2.02 -7.23 5.74
C TYR A 100 3.35 -7.77 6.22
N VAL A 101 3.86 -7.24 7.31
CA VAL A 101 5.05 -7.75 8.01
C VAL A 101 4.72 -8.13 9.44
N SER A 102 5.33 -9.18 9.93
CA SER A 102 5.42 -9.54 11.34
C SER A 102 6.89 -9.73 11.72
N HIS A 103 7.25 -9.45 12.95
CA HIS A 103 8.62 -9.57 13.44
C HIS A 103 8.69 -10.32 14.76
N VAL A 104 9.83 -10.96 15.01
CA VAL A 104 10.11 -11.64 16.28
C VAL A 104 10.31 -10.59 17.37
N GLN A 105 9.58 -10.73 18.47
CA GLN A 105 9.67 -9.90 19.66
C GLN A 105 10.75 -10.43 20.63
N GLU A 106 11.13 -9.64 21.61
CA GLU A 106 12.14 -10.02 22.62
C GLU A 106 11.79 -11.31 23.39
N ASN A 107 10.51 -11.60 23.57
CA ASN A 107 10.02 -12.83 24.20
C ASN A 107 9.97 -14.05 23.25
N GLY A 108 10.39 -13.91 22.00
CA GLY A 108 10.36 -14.94 20.98
C GLY A 108 9.02 -15.12 20.26
N ASP A 109 7.97 -14.40 20.66
CA ASP A 109 6.67 -14.41 19.96
C ASP A 109 6.75 -13.58 18.67
N TRP A 110 5.84 -13.86 17.74
CA TRP A 110 5.66 -13.05 16.55
C TRP A 110 4.67 -11.90 16.81
N SER A 111 5.02 -10.71 16.34
CA SER A 111 4.15 -9.54 16.43
C SER A 111 2.86 -9.75 15.62
N PRO A 112 1.77 -9.02 15.93
CA PRO A 112 0.64 -8.92 15.00
C PRO A 112 1.10 -8.46 13.62
N PRO A 113 0.46 -8.95 12.52
CA PRO A 113 0.73 -8.46 11.18
C PRO A 113 0.47 -6.95 11.06
N MET A 114 1.43 -6.23 10.52
CA MET A 114 1.39 -4.80 10.26
C MET A 114 1.49 -4.55 8.76
N THR A 115 0.66 -3.68 8.19
CA THR A 115 0.71 -3.34 6.76
C THR A 115 2.04 -2.71 6.37
N LEU A 116 2.53 -2.99 5.17
CA LEU A 116 3.71 -2.31 4.60
C LEU A 116 3.41 -0.87 4.13
N GLY A 117 2.16 -0.44 4.21
CA GLY A 117 1.77 0.93 3.86
C GLY A 117 1.54 1.16 2.36
N TYR A 118 1.27 2.41 2.03
CA TYR A 118 0.83 2.83 0.70
C TYR A 118 1.94 2.88 -0.36
N ASP A 119 3.19 2.91 0.06
CA ASP A 119 4.31 2.85 -0.88
C ASP A 119 4.34 1.51 -1.61
N ILE A 120 3.90 0.45 -0.93
CA ILE A 120 3.88 -0.92 -1.46
C ILE A 120 2.47 -1.33 -1.88
N ASN A 121 1.48 -1.21 -0.98
CA ASN A 121 0.14 -1.71 -1.19
C ASN A 121 -0.70 -0.75 -2.05
N THR A 122 -1.52 -1.32 -2.93
CA THR A 122 -2.40 -0.59 -3.83
C THR A 122 -3.88 -0.96 -3.59
N ARG A 123 -4.77 -0.49 -4.43
CA ARG A 123 -6.19 -0.92 -4.41
C ARG A 123 -6.43 -2.25 -5.12
N ALA A 124 -5.40 -2.86 -5.63
CA ALA A 124 -5.46 -4.12 -6.34
C ALA A 124 -4.86 -5.26 -5.48
N GLN A 125 -3.93 -6.02 -5.99
CA GLN A 125 -3.36 -7.18 -5.29
C GLN A 125 -1.84 -7.10 -5.30
N GLU A 126 -1.24 -7.35 -4.14
CA GLU A 126 0.19 -7.53 -3.97
C GLU A 126 0.46 -8.94 -3.47
N LEU A 127 1.21 -9.72 -4.24
CA LEU A 127 1.38 -11.15 -4.04
C LEU A 127 2.85 -11.56 -3.99
N THR A 128 3.10 -12.77 -3.50
CA THR A 128 4.37 -13.49 -3.58
C THR A 128 5.60 -12.68 -3.19
N PRO A 129 5.65 -12.14 -1.95
CA PRO A 129 6.79 -11.36 -1.48
C PRO A 129 8.06 -12.21 -1.39
N PHE A 130 9.20 -11.59 -1.67
CA PHE A 130 10.53 -12.15 -1.45
C PHE A 130 11.47 -11.07 -0.94
N ILE A 131 12.19 -11.33 0.15
CA ILE A 131 13.17 -10.41 0.72
C ILE A 131 14.57 -10.86 0.30
N ALA A 132 15.33 -9.96 -0.30
CA ALA A 132 16.71 -10.22 -0.67
C ALA A 132 17.64 -10.34 0.55
N HIS A 133 18.86 -10.86 0.32
CA HIS A 133 19.85 -11.10 1.38
C HIS A 133 20.34 -9.84 2.12
N ASP A 134 20.08 -8.64 1.56
CA ASP A 134 20.35 -7.37 2.24
C ASP A 134 19.37 -7.03 3.37
N ASN A 135 18.30 -7.80 3.56
CA ASN A 135 17.18 -7.52 4.45
C ASN A 135 16.47 -6.17 4.17
N GLU A 136 16.73 -5.55 3.04
CA GLU A 136 16.22 -4.22 2.67
C GLU A 136 15.39 -4.26 1.40
N THR A 137 15.74 -5.12 0.44
CA THR A 137 15.07 -5.17 -0.86
C THR A 137 13.94 -6.19 -0.86
N LEU A 138 12.72 -5.70 -1.09
CA LEU A 138 11.51 -6.51 -1.25
C LEU A 138 11.19 -6.64 -2.74
N PHE A 139 10.98 -7.87 -3.21
CA PHE A 139 10.39 -8.18 -4.50
C PHE A 139 8.96 -8.68 -4.29
N PHE A 140 8.05 -8.31 -5.17
CA PHE A 140 6.65 -8.72 -5.10
C PHE A 140 5.97 -8.62 -6.47
N ALA A 141 4.89 -9.36 -6.66
CA ALA A 141 4.06 -9.25 -7.84
C ALA A 141 2.85 -8.36 -7.55
N THR A 142 2.46 -7.51 -8.49
CA THR A 142 1.26 -6.69 -8.35
C THR A 142 0.55 -6.48 -9.68
N ASN A 143 -0.77 -6.34 -9.62
CA ASN A 143 -1.63 -5.92 -10.73
C ASN A 143 -2.20 -4.50 -10.51
N GLY A 144 -1.70 -3.79 -9.50
CA GLY A 144 -2.13 -2.45 -9.14
C GLY A 144 -1.23 -1.33 -9.65
N ARG A 145 -0.24 -1.66 -10.48
CA ARG A 145 0.74 -0.71 -11.04
C ARG A 145 0.86 -0.89 -12.54
N ASP A 146 1.34 0.14 -13.23
CA ASP A 146 1.58 0.09 -14.66
C ASP A 146 2.61 -0.98 -15.01
N GLY A 147 2.26 -1.85 -15.97
CA GLY A 147 3.10 -2.97 -16.35
C GLY A 147 2.79 -3.50 -17.74
N TRP A 148 3.30 -4.69 -18.05
CA TRP A 148 3.08 -5.35 -19.35
C TRP A 148 1.96 -6.38 -19.30
N GLY A 149 1.69 -6.95 -18.12
CA GLY A 149 0.80 -8.08 -17.96
C GLY A 149 -0.32 -7.88 -16.93
N SER A 150 -0.94 -9.00 -16.55
CA SER A 150 -1.96 -9.00 -15.48
C SER A 150 -1.33 -8.91 -14.10
N PHE A 151 -0.15 -9.50 -13.91
CA PHE A 151 0.72 -9.33 -12.75
C PHE A 151 2.14 -9.14 -13.22
N ASP A 152 2.80 -8.13 -12.71
CA ASP A 152 4.20 -7.85 -12.97
C ASP A 152 5.00 -7.90 -11.67
N ILE A 153 6.27 -8.29 -11.75
CA ILE A 153 7.18 -8.29 -10.62
C ILE A 153 7.83 -6.92 -10.49
N TYR A 154 7.77 -6.39 -9.27
CA TYR A 154 8.38 -5.14 -8.85
C TYR A 154 9.35 -5.38 -7.71
N TYR A 155 10.23 -4.41 -7.47
CA TYR A 155 11.01 -4.35 -6.25
C TYR A 155 10.99 -2.95 -5.64
N ALA A 156 11.19 -2.87 -4.31
CA ALA A 156 11.35 -1.64 -3.57
C ALA A 156 12.40 -1.82 -2.47
N LYS A 157 13.03 -0.72 -2.06
CA LYS A 157 13.97 -0.71 -0.94
C LYS A 157 13.32 -0.15 0.31
N ARG A 158 13.50 -0.84 1.41
CA ARG A 158 13.13 -0.37 2.73
C ARG A 158 13.99 0.84 3.12
N LEU A 159 13.37 1.91 3.63
CA LEU A 159 14.03 3.17 3.94
C LEU A 159 14.29 3.37 5.43
N ASP A 160 13.57 2.63 6.30
CA ASP A 160 13.77 2.66 7.75
C ASP A 160 13.38 1.32 8.41
N ASP A 161 13.56 1.23 9.73
CA ASP A 161 13.29 0.01 10.47
C ASP A 161 11.81 -0.19 10.84
N THR A 162 10.93 0.72 10.45
CA THR A 162 9.48 0.59 10.72
C THR A 162 8.80 -0.37 9.76
N TRP A 163 9.41 -0.71 8.62
CA TRP A 163 8.82 -1.49 7.52
C TRP A 163 7.62 -0.80 6.85
N GLN A 164 7.41 0.49 7.11
CA GLN A 164 6.30 1.25 6.54
C GLN A 164 6.74 2.30 5.51
N LYS A 165 8.06 2.52 5.42
CA LYS A 165 8.63 3.45 4.45
C LYS A 165 9.49 2.71 3.44
N TRP A 166 9.12 2.85 2.19
CA TRP A 166 9.76 2.18 1.06
C TRP A 166 10.10 3.19 -0.03
N SER A 167 11.09 2.87 -0.83
CA SER A 167 11.29 3.57 -2.09
C SER A 167 10.10 3.33 -3.02
N ALA A 168 9.91 4.19 -4.00
CA ALA A 168 8.97 3.91 -5.08
C ALA A 168 9.28 2.54 -5.69
N PRO A 169 8.29 1.62 -5.83
CA PRO A 169 8.48 0.33 -6.46
C PRO A 169 8.88 0.46 -7.94
N ILE A 170 9.86 -0.32 -8.35
CA ILE A 170 10.41 -0.33 -9.71
C ILE A 170 10.05 -1.65 -10.37
N ASN A 171 9.46 -1.58 -11.57
CA ASN A 171 9.12 -2.75 -12.39
C ASN A 171 10.40 -3.43 -12.90
N LEU A 172 10.47 -4.77 -12.87
CA LEU A 172 11.65 -5.54 -13.32
C LEU A 172 11.85 -5.53 -14.85
N GLY A 173 10.96 -4.93 -15.60
CA GLY A 173 11.09 -4.71 -17.03
C GLY A 173 10.79 -5.92 -17.90
N SER A 174 10.74 -5.70 -19.21
CA SER A 174 10.24 -6.64 -20.22
C SER A 174 11.09 -7.91 -20.43
N LYS A 175 12.25 -8.01 -19.82
CA LYS A 175 13.03 -9.28 -19.80
C LYS A 175 12.43 -10.32 -18.85
N ILE A 176 11.70 -9.88 -17.85
CA ILE A 176 11.04 -10.71 -16.85
C ILE A 176 9.53 -10.58 -17.02
N ASN A 177 9.02 -9.36 -16.96
CA ASN A 177 7.58 -9.08 -17.08
C ASN A 177 7.14 -9.12 -18.55
N THR A 178 6.05 -9.83 -18.81
CA THR A 178 5.50 -10.06 -20.16
C THR A 178 4.03 -9.66 -20.18
N SER A 179 3.31 -9.95 -21.27
CA SER A 179 1.86 -9.72 -21.36
C SER A 179 1.03 -10.70 -20.51
N GLY A 180 1.66 -11.64 -19.84
CA GLY A 180 1.02 -12.62 -18.96
C GLY A 180 0.94 -12.20 -17.50
N ALA A 181 1.11 -13.17 -16.61
CA ALA A 181 1.26 -12.97 -15.17
C ALA A 181 2.60 -13.53 -14.71
N GLU A 182 3.43 -12.69 -14.15
CA GLU A 182 4.71 -13.06 -13.56
C GLU A 182 4.62 -12.93 -12.03
N MET A 183 5.03 -14.01 -11.33
CA MET A 183 4.94 -14.09 -9.87
C MET A 183 6.09 -14.92 -9.28
N SER A 184 6.13 -15.03 -7.95
CA SER A 184 7.03 -15.94 -7.21
C SER A 184 8.49 -15.73 -7.54
N PHE A 185 8.91 -14.47 -7.63
CA PHE A 185 10.31 -14.14 -7.91
C PHE A 185 11.20 -14.46 -6.70
N GLY A 186 12.35 -15.06 -6.97
CA GLY A 186 13.36 -15.30 -5.96
C GLY A 186 14.70 -15.65 -6.59
N PHE A 187 15.78 -15.49 -5.85
CA PHE A 187 17.13 -15.86 -6.31
C PHE A 187 17.99 -16.30 -5.14
N LEU A 188 19.04 -17.06 -5.48
CA LEU A 188 20.10 -17.41 -4.58
C LEU A 188 21.35 -16.63 -5.00
N ASP A 189 21.86 -15.83 -4.10
CA ASP A 189 23.05 -14.96 -4.37
C ASP A 189 24.25 -15.73 -4.93
N GLU A 190 24.42 -16.98 -4.49
CA GLU A 190 25.53 -17.82 -4.90
C GLU A 190 25.45 -18.27 -6.38
N THR A 191 24.25 -18.26 -6.96
CA THR A 191 24.05 -18.83 -8.30
C THR A 191 23.95 -17.80 -9.41
N ALA A 192 23.77 -16.52 -9.07
CA ALA A 192 23.46 -15.45 -10.01
C ALA A 192 22.28 -15.81 -10.96
N VAL A 193 21.33 -16.63 -10.47
CA VAL A 193 20.14 -17.05 -11.21
C VAL A 193 18.91 -16.71 -10.39
N ALA A 194 18.00 -15.95 -10.98
CA ALA A 194 16.67 -15.76 -10.45
C ALA A 194 15.68 -16.76 -11.07
N TYR A 195 14.69 -17.13 -10.27
CA TYR A 195 13.57 -17.97 -10.68
C TYR A 195 12.29 -17.19 -10.47
N TYR A 196 11.32 -17.39 -11.35
CA TYR A 196 9.99 -16.81 -11.28
C TYR A 196 9.00 -17.67 -12.02
N THR A 197 7.71 -17.47 -11.79
CA THR A 197 6.67 -18.13 -12.55
C THR A 197 6.09 -17.18 -13.59
N SER A 198 5.77 -17.70 -14.78
CA SER A 198 5.08 -16.94 -15.84
C SER A 198 4.06 -17.83 -16.54
N ASN A 199 2.87 -17.29 -16.81
CA ASN A 199 1.87 -17.99 -17.60
C ASN A 199 1.91 -17.65 -19.10
N THR A 200 2.85 -16.81 -19.52
CA THR A 200 3.03 -16.48 -20.94
C THR A 200 3.53 -17.69 -21.73
N LYS A 201 2.78 -18.11 -22.76
CA LYS A 201 3.08 -19.28 -23.58
C LYS A 201 3.09 -20.61 -22.79
N SER A 202 2.37 -20.67 -21.67
CA SER A 202 2.15 -21.90 -20.90
C SER A 202 0.89 -22.61 -21.40
N ASP A 203 0.65 -23.81 -20.89
CA ASP A 203 -0.55 -24.61 -21.14
C ASP A 203 -1.78 -24.19 -20.30
N GLY A 204 -1.72 -22.99 -19.67
CA GLY A 204 -2.76 -22.43 -18.79
C GLY A 204 -2.36 -22.40 -17.32
N TYR A 205 -1.22 -23.02 -16.96
CA TYR A 205 -0.59 -22.94 -15.64
C TYR A 205 0.71 -22.15 -15.74
N GLY A 206 1.19 -21.61 -14.60
CA GLY A 206 2.46 -20.91 -14.57
C GLY A 206 3.65 -21.85 -14.72
N ASP A 207 4.53 -21.60 -15.68
CA ASP A 207 5.81 -22.28 -15.81
C ASP A 207 6.87 -21.63 -14.93
N ILE A 208 7.77 -22.43 -14.35
CA ILE A 208 8.96 -21.92 -13.69
C ILE A 208 9.98 -21.52 -14.76
N ARG A 209 10.40 -20.26 -14.70
CA ARG A 209 11.41 -19.69 -15.59
C ARG A 209 12.62 -19.27 -14.79
N SER A 210 13.77 -19.22 -15.46
CA SER A 210 15.01 -18.73 -14.85
C SER A 210 15.66 -17.69 -15.74
N ILE A 211 16.31 -16.73 -15.09
CA ILE A 211 17.12 -15.70 -15.74
C ILE A 211 18.43 -15.55 -14.98
N ARG A 212 19.53 -15.42 -15.71
CA ARG A 212 20.81 -15.07 -15.08
C ARG A 212 20.80 -13.61 -14.70
N ILE A 213 21.14 -13.38 -13.45
CA ILE A 213 21.38 -12.06 -12.90
C ILE A 213 22.89 -11.89 -12.89
N ASP A 214 23.41 -10.97 -13.68
CA ASP A 214 24.85 -10.67 -13.66
C ASP A 214 25.24 -10.20 -12.25
N SER A 215 26.48 -10.48 -11.84
CA SER A 215 27.00 -10.21 -10.50
C SER A 215 26.89 -8.73 -10.07
N ASP A 216 26.73 -7.83 -11.02
CA ASP A 216 26.49 -6.40 -10.81
C ASP A 216 25.02 -6.08 -10.45
N LEU A 217 24.12 -7.05 -10.60
CA LEU A 217 22.75 -7.01 -10.05
C LEU A 217 22.70 -7.34 -8.55
N LYS A 218 23.79 -7.16 -7.86
CA LYS A 218 23.80 -7.12 -6.42
C LYS A 218 22.78 -6.13 -5.86
N TYR A 219 21.57 -6.13 -6.26
CA TYR A 219 20.46 -5.20 -5.96
C TYR A 219 20.23 -4.18 -7.07
N VAL A 220 19.97 -4.70 -8.27
CA VAL A 220 19.34 -3.88 -9.32
C VAL A 220 19.97 -2.49 -9.46
N LYS A 221 21.30 -2.43 -9.53
CA LYS A 221 21.96 -1.26 -10.03
C LYS A 221 21.82 -1.23 -11.55
N ASP A 222 21.00 -0.32 -12.03
CA ASP A 222 21.01 0.29 -13.37
C ASP A 222 20.91 -0.60 -14.62
N THR A 223 20.75 -1.93 -14.52
CA THR A 223 20.66 -2.82 -15.70
C THR A 223 19.29 -3.47 -15.90
N LEU A 224 18.36 -3.30 -15.04
CA LEU A 224 16.97 -3.31 -15.49
C LEU A 224 16.88 -2.07 -16.37
N VAL A 225 16.94 -2.31 -17.66
CA VAL A 225 16.72 -1.29 -18.64
C VAL A 225 15.48 -0.53 -18.15
N ARG A 226 15.71 0.66 -17.51
CA ARG A 226 14.71 1.69 -17.70
C ARG A 226 14.34 1.53 -19.15
N PRO A 227 13.09 1.40 -19.55
CA PRO A 227 12.78 1.61 -20.94
C PRO A 227 13.62 2.83 -21.28
N GLN A 228 14.60 2.70 -22.20
CA GLN A 228 15.21 3.87 -22.79
C GLN A 228 14.03 4.55 -23.44
N LEU A 229 13.34 5.33 -22.63
CA LEU A 229 12.55 6.41 -23.16
C LEU A 229 13.58 7.15 -24.01
N PRO A 230 13.28 7.31 -25.30
CA PRO A 230 14.19 8.05 -26.19
C PRO A 230 14.63 9.27 -25.41
N GLU A 231 15.91 9.67 -25.49
CA GLU A 231 16.41 10.93 -24.95
C GLU A 231 15.57 12.03 -25.57
N THR A 232 14.37 12.19 -25.04
CA THR A 232 13.51 13.31 -25.39
C THR A 232 14.16 14.54 -24.74
N PRO A 233 14.34 15.58 -25.52
CA PRO A 233 14.92 16.82 -25.00
C PRO A 233 14.13 17.24 -23.76
N LEU A 234 14.82 17.77 -22.74
CA LEU A 234 14.29 18.34 -21.50
C LEU A 234 12.90 18.94 -21.75
N ASN A 235 11.85 18.17 -21.53
CA ASN A 235 10.50 18.63 -21.78
C ASN A 235 10.14 19.62 -20.68
N GLN A 236 9.92 20.84 -21.06
CA GLN A 236 9.36 21.87 -20.20
C GLN A 236 7.89 21.51 -19.98
N LYS A 237 7.47 21.37 -18.74
CA LYS A 237 6.09 21.12 -18.34
C LYS A 237 5.52 22.34 -17.66
N ILE A 238 4.29 22.68 -17.93
CA ILE A 238 3.57 23.73 -17.21
C ILE A 238 2.82 23.06 -16.07
N VAL A 239 3.10 23.46 -14.83
CA VAL A 239 2.27 23.10 -13.68
C VAL A 239 1.21 24.18 -13.50
N LEU A 240 -0.05 23.80 -13.58
CA LEU A 240 -1.21 24.68 -13.51
C LEU A 240 -2.07 24.29 -12.30
N VAL A 241 -2.15 25.17 -11.32
CA VAL A 241 -2.98 24.94 -10.14
C VAL A 241 -4.36 25.58 -10.38
N LEU A 242 -5.39 24.74 -10.23
CA LEU A 242 -6.78 25.08 -10.49
C LEU A 242 -7.63 24.95 -9.23
N ASN A 243 -8.60 25.82 -9.08
CA ASN A 243 -9.64 25.68 -8.08
C ASN A 243 -10.56 24.50 -8.47
N ALA A 244 -10.75 23.55 -7.57
CA ALA A 244 -11.52 22.34 -7.82
C ALA A 244 -13.02 22.58 -8.07
N GLU A 245 -13.58 23.68 -7.56
CA GLU A 245 -15.01 23.99 -7.74
C GLU A 245 -15.35 24.57 -9.11
N ASN A 246 -14.46 25.38 -9.69
CA ASN A 246 -14.78 26.15 -10.90
C ASN A 246 -13.74 26.01 -12.01
N GLU A 247 -12.71 25.19 -11.81
CA GLU A 247 -11.60 24.93 -12.74
C GLU A 247 -10.83 26.19 -13.18
N LYS A 248 -11.00 27.30 -12.48
CA LYS A 248 -10.25 28.51 -12.77
C LYS A 248 -8.86 28.45 -12.16
N MET A 249 -7.91 29.07 -12.83
CA MET A 249 -6.55 29.20 -12.34
C MET A 249 -6.54 29.97 -11.01
N VAL A 250 -5.86 29.39 -10.02
CA VAL A 250 -5.64 30.05 -8.73
C VAL A 250 -4.52 31.08 -8.91
N VAL A 251 -4.81 32.35 -8.66
CA VAL A 251 -3.80 33.42 -8.72
C VAL A 251 -3.06 33.48 -7.40
N GLY A 252 -1.74 33.43 -7.43
CA GLY A 252 -0.92 33.56 -6.23
C GLY A 252 0.41 32.82 -6.32
N VAL A 253 1.12 32.90 -5.21
CA VAL A 253 2.40 32.21 -4.99
C VAL A 253 2.13 30.96 -4.18
N PHE A 254 2.74 29.85 -4.54
CA PHE A 254 2.59 28.59 -3.83
C PHE A 254 3.93 27.86 -3.70
N ASP A 255 4.00 27.02 -2.70
CA ASP A 255 5.17 26.19 -2.46
C ASP A 255 5.00 24.85 -3.15
N ILE A 256 5.92 24.51 -4.07
CA ILE A 256 6.06 23.17 -4.64
C ILE A 256 7.15 22.44 -3.87
N LYS A 257 6.84 21.25 -3.41
CA LYS A 257 7.82 20.35 -2.83
C LYS A 257 7.84 19.04 -3.63
N THR A 258 9.02 18.67 -4.08
CA THR A 258 9.32 17.35 -4.64
C THR A 258 10.32 16.64 -3.72
N ASP A 259 10.62 15.37 -3.96
CA ASP A 259 11.60 14.61 -3.17
C ASP A 259 12.96 15.30 -3.02
N SER A 260 13.36 16.08 -4.02
CA SER A 260 14.68 16.71 -4.10
C SER A 260 14.66 18.24 -4.14
N LEU A 261 13.49 18.88 -4.17
CA LEU A 261 13.38 20.29 -4.41
C LEU A 261 12.20 20.91 -3.65
N SER A 262 12.43 22.08 -3.04
CA SER A 262 11.36 22.91 -2.48
C SER A 262 11.50 24.29 -3.06
N LEU A 263 10.50 24.76 -3.78
CA LEU A 263 10.48 26.05 -4.48
C LEU A 263 9.21 26.82 -4.15
N ARG A 264 9.34 28.13 -4.06
CA ARG A 264 8.22 29.07 -4.02
C ARG A 264 8.05 29.68 -5.39
N VAL A 265 6.89 29.50 -6.01
CA VAL A 265 6.64 29.81 -7.42
C VAL A 265 5.30 30.49 -7.63
N GLU A 266 5.16 31.20 -8.75
CA GLU A 266 3.89 31.76 -9.19
C GLU A 266 3.15 30.82 -10.12
N ASN A 267 1.82 30.83 -10.09
CA ASN A 267 0.97 30.06 -10.98
C ASN A 267 0.65 30.85 -12.28
N PRO A 268 0.83 30.30 -13.49
CA PRO A 268 1.37 28.96 -13.79
C PRO A 268 2.89 28.87 -13.64
N PHE A 269 3.40 27.72 -13.27
CA PHE A 269 4.82 27.46 -13.09
C PHE A 269 5.38 26.64 -14.24
N LEU A 270 6.46 27.11 -14.86
CA LEU A 270 7.18 26.37 -15.88
C LEU A 270 8.24 25.48 -15.22
N TRP A 271 7.99 24.19 -15.18
CA TRP A 271 8.89 23.22 -14.59
C TRP A 271 9.78 22.57 -15.66
N LYS A 272 11.07 22.56 -15.39
CA LYS A 272 12.06 21.83 -16.20
C LYS A 272 12.38 20.52 -15.48
N ALA A 273 11.80 19.43 -15.94
CA ALA A 273 12.08 18.14 -15.37
C ALA A 273 13.52 17.71 -15.65
N LEU A 274 14.31 17.59 -14.61
CA LEU A 274 15.70 17.13 -14.69
C LEU A 274 15.83 15.60 -14.67
N ARG A 275 14.76 14.89 -14.30
CA ARG A 275 14.70 13.43 -14.22
C ARG A 275 13.30 12.94 -14.58
N PHE A 276 13.23 11.80 -15.23
CA PHE A 276 12.01 11.06 -15.48
C PHE A 276 11.79 10.09 -14.31
N SER A 277 10.99 10.49 -13.36
CA SER A 277 10.54 9.68 -12.23
C SER A 277 9.14 10.10 -11.85
N ASP A 278 8.46 9.30 -11.06
CA ASP A 278 7.21 9.71 -10.44
C ASP A 278 7.42 11.04 -9.71
N LEU A 279 6.44 11.93 -9.83
CA LEU A 279 6.50 13.27 -9.30
C LEU A 279 5.57 13.40 -8.11
N GLU A 280 6.08 13.58 -6.91
CA GLU A 280 5.28 13.99 -5.78
C GLU A 280 5.25 15.54 -5.72
N LEU A 281 4.08 16.09 -6.02
CA LEU A 281 3.81 17.52 -5.89
C LEU A 281 3.07 17.78 -4.58
N SER A 282 3.66 18.55 -3.68
CA SER A 282 2.97 19.11 -2.53
C SER A 282 2.76 20.61 -2.77
N ILE A 283 1.50 21.02 -2.78
CA ILE A 283 1.10 22.40 -3.07
C ILE A 283 0.46 22.98 -1.82
N ASN A 284 0.98 24.12 -1.38
CA ASN A 284 0.46 24.90 -0.28
C ASN A 284 0.13 26.32 -0.76
N ILE A 285 -1.15 26.67 -0.70
CA ILE A 285 -1.66 27.99 -1.10
C ILE A 285 -2.59 28.50 0.00
N ASP A 286 -2.42 29.73 0.41
CA ASP A 286 -3.30 30.38 1.38
C ASP A 286 -4.77 30.37 0.88
N GLY A 287 -5.68 30.00 1.77
CA GLY A 287 -7.10 29.93 1.44
C GLY A 287 -7.54 28.64 0.73
N PHE A 288 -6.65 27.68 0.53
CA PHE A 288 -6.95 26.36 -0.05
C PHE A 288 -6.47 25.23 0.84
N MET A 289 -7.08 24.05 0.66
CA MET A 289 -6.56 22.82 1.24
C MET A 289 -5.23 22.45 0.60
N ASN A 290 -4.22 22.12 1.40
CA ASN A 290 -2.96 21.63 0.88
C ASN A 290 -3.18 20.40 0.03
N ALA A 291 -2.67 20.40 -1.18
CA ALA A 291 -2.72 19.26 -2.09
C ALA A 291 -1.37 18.53 -2.07
N SER A 292 -1.41 17.20 -1.92
CA SER A 292 -0.28 16.33 -2.22
C SER A 292 -0.76 15.34 -3.26
N GLN A 293 -0.10 15.32 -4.41
CA GLN A 293 -0.43 14.46 -5.52
C GLN A 293 0.82 13.73 -5.98
N LEU A 294 0.76 12.40 -5.96
CA LEU A 294 1.72 11.56 -6.65
C LEU A 294 1.28 11.45 -8.11
N LEU A 295 2.13 11.83 -9.02
CA LEU A 295 1.92 11.75 -10.45
C LEU A 295 2.88 10.70 -11.01
N PRO A 296 2.39 9.52 -11.38
CA PRO A 296 3.20 8.52 -12.07
C PRO A 296 3.81 9.10 -13.35
N LEU A 297 5.03 8.69 -13.67
CA LEU A 297 5.71 9.14 -14.90
C LEU A 297 4.85 8.93 -16.14
N SER A 298 4.11 7.82 -16.21
CA SER A 298 3.20 7.51 -17.30
C SER A 298 2.09 8.55 -17.49
N GLU A 299 1.62 9.16 -16.40
CA GLU A 299 0.53 10.13 -16.47
C GLU A 299 0.99 11.53 -16.89
N TRP A 300 2.20 11.94 -16.48
CA TRP A 300 2.65 13.31 -16.76
C TRP A 300 3.66 13.42 -17.89
N SER A 301 4.36 12.34 -18.27
CA SER A 301 5.42 12.40 -19.28
C SER A 301 4.92 12.85 -20.66
N GLU A 302 3.73 12.44 -21.03
CA GLU A 302 3.12 12.77 -22.33
C GLU A 302 2.30 14.07 -22.32
N GLN A 303 2.05 14.65 -21.14
CA GLN A 303 1.25 15.87 -21.00
C GLN A 303 2.16 17.11 -21.01
N ASP A 304 1.85 18.12 -21.80
CA ASP A 304 2.54 19.41 -21.76
C ASP A 304 2.18 20.23 -20.52
N THR A 305 1.00 19.97 -19.95
CA THR A 305 0.48 20.68 -18.78
C THR A 305 0.01 19.71 -17.72
N ILE A 306 0.58 19.82 -16.51
CA ILE A 306 0.17 19.10 -15.32
C ILE A 306 -0.86 19.94 -14.58
N LYS A 307 -2.10 19.48 -14.50
CA LYS A 307 -3.18 20.16 -13.78
C LYS A 307 -3.27 19.62 -12.36
N VAL A 308 -3.20 20.49 -11.38
CA VAL A 308 -3.38 20.15 -9.96
C VAL A 308 -4.58 20.92 -9.42
N PHE A 309 -5.53 20.20 -8.85
CA PHE A 309 -6.75 20.78 -8.31
C PHE A 309 -6.62 20.97 -6.80
N VAL A 310 -6.95 22.17 -6.32
CA VAL A 310 -6.94 22.51 -4.90
C VAL A 310 -8.36 22.91 -4.45
N GLU A 311 -8.77 22.42 -3.30
CA GLU A 311 -10.08 22.68 -2.71
C GLU A 311 -10.07 24.01 -1.95
N PRO A 312 -10.94 24.96 -2.25
CA PRO A 312 -10.97 26.22 -1.54
C PRO A 312 -11.51 26.07 -0.11
N LEU A 313 -10.93 26.77 0.83
CA LEU A 313 -11.35 26.83 2.24
C LEU A 313 -12.45 27.88 2.44
N THR A 314 -13.44 27.91 1.57
CA THR A 314 -14.59 28.82 1.67
C THR A 314 -15.63 28.28 2.65
N VAL A 315 -16.27 29.18 3.39
CA VAL A 315 -17.35 28.81 4.32
C VAL A 315 -18.47 28.10 3.56
N GLY A 316 -18.88 26.95 4.08
CA GLY A 316 -19.87 26.08 3.45
C GLY A 316 -19.27 24.98 2.59
N ASN A 317 -17.96 25.03 2.28
CA ASN A 317 -17.32 23.98 1.51
C ASN A 317 -17.08 22.73 2.37
N ASN A 318 -17.42 21.56 1.81
CA ASN A 318 -17.29 20.26 2.46
C ASN A 318 -16.16 19.47 1.80
N ILE A 319 -15.07 19.28 2.52
CA ILE A 319 -13.83 18.68 2.01
C ILE A 319 -13.64 17.29 2.58
N LYS A 320 -13.48 16.31 1.71
CA LYS A 320 -13.18 14.94 2.08
C LYS A 320 -11.76 14.81 2.60
N LEU A 321 -11.61 14.19 3.77
CA LEU A 321 -10.32 13.68 4.22
C LEU A 321 -10.06 12.34 3.55
N LYS A 322 -9.18 12.34 2.54
CA LYS A 322 -8.75 11.11 1.88
C LYS A 322 -7.97 10.26 2.89
N GLU A 323 -8.15 8.94 2.85
CA GLU A 323 -7.30 7.98 3.60
C GLU A 323 -7.39 8.02 5.14
N VAL A 324 -8.40 8.65 5.72
CA VAL A 324 -8.67 8.49 7.16
C VAL A 324 -9.47 7.20 7.35
N LEU A 325 -8.74 6.12 7.61
CA LEU A 325 -9.29 4.78 7.73
C LEU A 325 -9.35 4.32 9.19
N PHE A 326 -10.35 3.49 9.50
CA PHE A 326 -10.57 2.93 10.83
C PHE A 326 -10.68 1.41 10.75
N TYR A 327 -10.28 0.73 11.80
CA TYR A 327 -10.58 -0.69 11.95
C TYR A 327 -12.10 -0.92 11.91
N LYS A 328 -12.52 -2.01 11.26
CA LYS A 328 -13.93 -2.31 11.05
C LYS A 328 -14.71 -2.33 12.38
N GLY A 329 -15.78 -1.54 12.46
CA GLY A 329 -16.64 -1.47 13.63
C GLY A 329 -16.02 -0.76 14.84
N THR A 330 -14.93 -0.02 14.67
CA THR A 330 -14.26 0.72 15.76
C THR A 330 -13.96 2.16 15.40
N ASP A 331 -13.58 2.95 16.40
CA ASP A 331 -13.04 4.31 16.32
C ASP A 331 -11.50 4.37 16.24
N LYS A 332 -10.83 3.21 16.27
CA LYS A 332 -9.38 3.15 16.19
C LYS A 332 -8.94 3.39 14.77
N MET A 333 -8.17 4.44 14.56
CA MET A 333 -7.53 4.74 13.28
C MET A 333 -6.48 3.69 12.95
N ILE A 334 -6.40 3.35 11.67
CA ILE A 334 -5.36 2.47 11.15
C ILE A 334 -4.05 3.25 11.11
N GLU A 335 -2.98 2.59 11.48
CA GLU A 335 -1.64 3.15 11.36
C GLU A 335 -1.36 3.50 9.89
N GLY A 336 -0.82 4.71 9.63
CA GLY A 336 -0.70 5.25 8.27
C GLY A 336 -1.87 6.14 7.81
N SER A 337 -3.03 6.10 8.49
CA SER A 337 -4.17 7.00 8.18
C SER A 337 -3.96 8.45 8.62
N THR A 338 -2.81 8.78 9.17
CA THR A 338 -2.54 10.11 9.75
C THR A 338 -2.10 11.14 8.70
N ARG A 339 -1.63 10.72 7.52
CA ARG A 339 -1.10 11.65 6.50
C ARG A 339 -2.09 12.76 6.13
N SER A 340 -3.35 12.42 5.87
CA SER A 340 -4.38 13.42 5.59
C SER A 340 -4.71 14.30 6.80
N LEU A 341 -4.60 13.76 8.01
CA LEU A 341 -4.78 14.53 9.23
C LEU A 341 -3.60 15.48 9.46
N ASP A 342 -2.38 15.07 9.14
CA ASP A 342 -1.20 15.92 9.22
C ASP A 342 -1.28 17.09 8.21
N LEU A 343 -1.78 16.83 7.00
CA LEU A 343 -2.09 17.90 6.04
C LEU A 343 -3.13 18.87 6.60
N LEU A 344 -4.20 18.37 7.21
CA LEU A 344 -5.21 19.21 7.86
C LEU A 344 -4.65 19.99 9.06
N VAL A 345 -3.76 19.40 9.85
CA VAL A 345 -3.04 20.10 10.94
C VAL A 345 -2.26 21.27 10.37
N ASN A 346 -1.52 21.07 9.25
CA ASN A 346 -0.75 22.14 8.62
C ASN A 346 -1.66 23.25 8.10
N VAL A 347 -2.76 22.91 7.44
CA VAL A 347 -3.76 23.88 6.98
C VAL A 347 -4.33 24.68 8.14
N LEU A 348 -4.74 24.02 9.23
CA LEU A 348 -5.27 24.70 10.41
C LEU A 348 -4.24 25.58 11.13
N LYS A 349 -2.95 25.20 11.10
CA LYS A 349 -1.85 26.04 11.64
C LYS A 349 -1.57 27.25 10.76
N SER A 350 -1.60 27.08 9.43
CA SER A 350 -1.37 28.18 8.48
C SER A 350 -2.56 29.16 8.40
N ASN A 351 -3.77 28.71 8.75
CA ASN A 351 -4.99 29.53 8.75
C ASN A 351 -5.58 29.63 10.16
N PRO A 352 -5.10 30.54 11.02
CA PRO A 352 -5.51 30.61 12.44
C PRO A 352 -7.00 30.93 12.66
N SER A 353 -7.66 31.64 11.74
CA SER A 353 -9.08 31.98 11.76
C SER A 353 -10.00 30.80 11.38
N LEU A 354 -9.46 29.83 10.62
CA LEU A 354 -10.23 28.72 10.10
C LEU A 354 -10.85 27.86 11.21
N LYS A 355 -12.18 27.71 11.19
CA LYS A 355 -12.92 26.76 12.02
C LYS A 355 -13.63 25.75 11.16
N ILE A 356 -13.65 24.50 11.60
CA ILE A 356 -14.21 23.38 10.87
C ILE A 356 -15.17 22.55 11.69
N GLU A 357 -16.11 21.89 11.02
CA GLU A 357 -16.94 20.83 11.57
C GLU A 357 -16.55 19.50 10.94
N LEU A 358 -16.00 18.60 11.74
CA LEU A 358 -15.70 17.23 11.34
C LEU A 358 -17.00 16.44 11.22
N ARG A 359 -17.18 15.72 10.11
CA ARG A 359 -18.36 14.91 9.80
C ARG A 359 -17.96 13.47 9.58
N GLY A 360 -18.50 12.57 10.39
CA GLY A 360 -18.23 11.14 10.30
C GLY A 360 -19.39 10.39 9.67
N HIS A 361 -19.07 9.49 8.73
CA HIS A 361 -20.08 8.68 8.03
C HIS A 361 -19.76 7.19 8.17
N THR A 362 -20.81 6.38 8.14
CA THR A 362 -20.75 4.93 7.97
C THR A 362 -21.42 4.52 6.66
N ASP A 363 -21.32 3.26 6.28
CA ASP A 363 -22.26 2.70 5.32
C ASP A 363 -23.64 2.53 6.00
N ASN A 364 -24.65 2.18 5.23
CA ASN A 364 -26.03 2.01 5.67
C ASN A 364 -26.35 0.58 6.16
N VAL A 365 -25.32 -0.27 6.35
CA VAL A 365 -25.50 -1.66 6.78
C VAL A 365 -25.49 -1.74 8.31
N GLY A 366 -26.40 -2.52 8.86
CA GLY A 366 -26.52 -2.77 10.29
C GLY A 366 -27.54 -1.86 11.00
N ASN A 367 -27.37 -1.70 12.31
CA ASN A 367 -28.27 -0.91 13.14
C ASN A 367 -27.97 0.60 13.00
N PRO A 368 -28.95 1.44 12.57
CA PRO A 368 -28.72 2.87 12.39
C PRO A 368 -28.25 3.61 13.64
N ALA A 369 -28.75 3.21 14.83
CA ALA A 369 -28.32 3.83 16.09
C ALA A 369 -26.88 3.50 16.44
N LEU A 370 -26.42 2.28 16.18
CA LEU A 370 -25.00 1.89 16.35
C LEU A 370 -24.11 2.59 15.33
N ASN A 371 -24.57 2.75 14.09
CA ASN A 371 -23.85 3.50 13.06
C ASN A 371 -23.72 4.99 13.44
N GLN A 372 -24.76 5.56 14.04
CA GLN A 372 -24.70 6.93 14.56
C GLN A 372 -23.60 7.07 15.62
N ILE A 373 -23.64 6.21 16.65
CA ILE A 373 -22.61 6.20 17.72
C ILE A 373 -21.22 6.00 17.15
N LEU A 374 -21.02 5.00 16.28
CA LEU A 374 -19.73 4.72 15.67
C LEU A 374 -19.17 5.92 14.89
N SER A 375 -20.03 6.65 14.18
CA SER A 375 -19.61 7.84 13.45
C SER A 375 -19.21 8.99 14.37
N GLU A 376 -19.89 9.15 15.51
CA GLU A 376 -19.55 10.12 16.56
C GLU A 376 -18.19 9.78 17.21
N ASP A 377 -17.96 8.51 17.55
CA ASP A 377 -16.71 8.04 18.12
C ASP A 377 -15.51 8.26 17.18
N ARG A 378 -15.70 8.03 15.88
CA ARG A 378 -14.68 8.29 14.85
C ARG A 378 -14.35 9.78 14.74
N VAL A 379 -15.35 10.64 14.74
CA VAL A 379 -15.16 12.09 14.77
C VAL A 379 -14.42 12.51 16.03
N ALA A 380 -14.76 11.94 17.18
CA ALA A 380 -14.09 12.22 18.45
C ALA A 380 -12.61 11.80 18.39
N ALA A 381 -12.28 10.65 17.78
CA ALA A 381 -10.90 10.20 17.60
C ALA A 381 -10.09 11.15 16.72
N VAL A 382 -10.65 11.60 15.57
CA VAL A 382 -10.00 12.60 14.71
C VAL A 382 -9.83 13.93 15.44
N LYS A 383 -10.85 14.42 16.13
CA LYS A 383 -10.77 15.65 16.92
C LYS A 383 -9.68 15.57 17.99
N LYS A 384 -9.58 14.44 18.68
CA LYS A 384 -8.53 14.19 19.66
C LYS A 384 -7.13 14.28 19.03
N TYR A 385 -6.95 13.67 17.86
CA TYR A 385 -5.69 13.73 17.11
C TYR A 385 -5.29 15.18 16.80
N LEU A 386 -6.20 15.97 16.23
CA LEU A 386 -5.95 17.37 15.89
C LEU A 386 -5.59 18.21 17.12
N ILE A 387 -6.27 17.99 18.26
CA ILE A 387 -5.98 18.68 19.52
C ILE A 387 -4.59 18.30 20.03
N GLN A 388 -4.22 17.02 19.99
CA GLN A 388 -2.89 16.55 20.37
C GLN A 388 -1.78 17.12 19.48
N ALA A 389 -2.09 17.39 18.21
CA ALA A 389 -1.20 18.07 17.25
C ALA A 389 -1.13 19.61 17.46
N GLY A 390 -1.82 20.14 18.49
CA GLY A 390 -1.76 21.55 18.89
C GLY A 390 -2.86 22.45 18.33
N ILE A 391 -3.93 21.88 17.74
CA ILE A 391 -5.07 22.68 17.28
C ILE A 391 -6.02 22.97 18.46
N VAL A 392 -6.38 24.24 18.60
CA VAL A 392 -7.24 24.70 19.71
C VAL A 392 -8.67 24.13 19.55
N ALA A 393 -9.19 23.53 20.61
CA ALA A 393 -10.45 22.77 20.58
C ALA A 393 -11.68 23.58 20.13
N ASN A 394 -11.73 24.90 20.38
CA ASN A 394 -12.84 25.77 19.99
C ASN A 394 -12.93 26.02 18.45
N ARG A 395 -11.89 25.63 17.71
CA ARG A 395 -11.86 25.68 16.24
C ARG A 395 -12.47 24.41 15.60
N LEU A 396 -12.74 23.39 16.40
CA LEU A 396 -13.15 22.07 15.97
C LEU A 396 -14.55 21.72 16.49
N ARG A 397 -15.53 21.67 15.62
CA ARG A 397 -16.84 21.01 15.90
C ARG A 397 -16.81 19.59 15.41
N GLY A 398 -17.73 18.75 15.88
CA GLY A 398 -17.82 17.37 15.44
C GLY A 398 -19.28 16.93 15.34
N LYS A 399 -19.61 16.17 14.28
CA LYS A 399 -20.95 15.63 14.05
C LYS A 399 -20.84 14.23 13.44
N GLY A 400 -21.40 13.24 14.11
CA GLY A 400 -21.62 11.93 13.50
C GLY A 400 -22.89 11.97 12.67
N LEU A 401 -22.89 11.38 11.50
CA LEU A 401 -24.00 11.32 10.55
C LEU A 401 -24.44 9.89 10.26
N GLY A 402 -23.75 8.90 10.83
CA GLY A 402 -24.04 7.49 10.57
C GLY A 402 -24.11 7.21 9.08
N GLY A 403 -25.09 6.41 8.66
CA GLY A 403 -25.36 6.08 7.25
C GLY A 403 -26.40 7.00 6.57
N SER A 404 -26.71 8.19 7.13
CA SER A 404 -27.79 9.05 6.64
C SER A 404 -27.47 9.80 5.36
N GLU A 405 -26.18 10.05 5.09
CA GLU A 405 -25.70 10.81 3.92
C GLU A 405 -24.72 9.96 3.08
N PRO A 406 -25.19 8.93 2.38
CA PRO A 406 -24.33 8.08 1.57
C PRO A 406 -23.92 8.81 0.28
N LEU A 407 -22.65 8.65 -0.13
CA LEU A 407 -22.14 9.09 -1.45
C LEU A 407 -22.71 8.20 -2.57
N THR A 408 -22.95 6.94 -2.26
CA THR A 408 -23.50 5.96 -3.19
C THR A 408 -24.43 5.01 -2.46
N LYS A 409 -25.46 4.56 -3.15
CA LYS A 409 -26.43 3.56 -2.68
C LYS A 409 -26.14 2.15 -3.19
N GLU A 410 -25.07 2.00 -3.99
CA GLU A 410 -24.64 0.72 -4.53
C GLU A 410 -24.27 -0.26 -3.39
N PRO A 411 -24.76 -1.52 -3.43
CA PRO A 411 -24.62 -2.45 -2.32
C PRO A 411 -23.28 -3.16 -2.23
N SER A 412 -22.40 -3.04 -3.24
CA SER A 412 -21.11 -3.73 -3.23
C SER A 412 -20.14 -3.13 -2.20
N GLU A 413 -19.21 -3.95 -1.69
CA GLU A 413 -18.24 -3.51 -0.68
C GLU A 413 -17.36 -2.37 -1.19
N ALA A 414 -16.96 -2.41 -2.45
CA ALA A 414 -16.17 -1.35 -3.09
C ALA A 414 -16.85 0.02 -2.99
N TYR A 415 -18.17 0.07 -3.20
CA TYR A 415 -18.94 1.31 -3.08
C TYR A 415 -19.30 1.66 -1.63
N ARG A 416 -19.55 0.67 -0.77
CA ARG A 416 -19.78 0.91 0.67
C ARG A 416 -18.56 1.51 1.36
N SER A 417 -17.35 1.12 0.94
CA SER A 417 -16.12 1.70 1.46
C SER A 417 -16.03 3.21 1.26
N LEU A 418 -16.61 3.75 0.17
CA LEU A 418 -16.66 5.18 -0.08
C LEU A 418 -17.58 5.93 0.92
N ASN A 419 -18.59 5.25 1.45
CA ASN A 419 -19.49 5.82 2.44
C ASN A 419 -18.84 5.89 3.83
N ARG A 420 -17.92 4.99 4.15
CA ARG A 420 -17.17 4.99 5.42
C ARG A 420 -16.03 6.00 5.34
N ARG A 421 -16.33 7.26 5.64
CA ARG A 421 -15.42 8.38 5.50
C ARG A 421 -15.52 9.37 6.64
N VAL A 422 -14.50 10.21 6.74
CA VAL A 422 -14.54 11.45 7.51
C VAL A 422 -14.31 12.60 6.54
N GLU A 423 -15.06 13.64 6.67
CA GLU A 423 -14.93 14.90 5.93
C GLU A 423 -15.02 16.08 6.90
N PHE A 424 -14.67 17.28 6.43
CA PHE A 424 -14.91 18.47 7.23
C PHE A 424 -15.58 19.56 6.42
N LEU A 425 -16.48 20.29 7.10
CA LEU A 425 -17.12 21.48 6.59
C LEU A 425 -16.40 22.72 7.12
N VAL A 426 -16.07 23.64 6.27
CA VAL A 426 -15.56 24.96 6.67
C VAL A 426 -16.73 25.79 7.22
N ILE A 427 -16.66 26.16 8.50
CA ILE A 427 -17.71 26.94 9.17
C ILE A 427 -17.35 28.39 9.42
N GLU A 428 -16.06 28.72 9.42
CA GLU A 428 -15.52 30.08 9.53
C GLU A 428 -14.10 30.10 8.95
N ASN A 429 -13.74 31.14 8.20
CA ASN A 429 -12.39 31.35 7.66
C ASN A 429 -12.04 32.83 7.60
#